data_9b8c64a6ca3276e494b5b660f254b3d8
#
_entry.id   9b8c64a6ca3276e494b5b660f254b3d8
#
_cell.length_a   1.000
_cell.length_b   1.000
_cell.length_c   1.000
_cell.angle_alpha   90.00
_cell.angle_beta   90.00
_cell.angle_gamma   90.00
#
_symmetry.space_group_name_H-M   'P 1'
#
loop_
_entity.id
_entity.type
_entity.pdbx_description
1 polymer ?
#
loop_
_entity_poly.entity_id
_entity_poly.type
_entity_poly.pdbx_seq_one_letter_code
_entity_poly.pdbx_strand_id
1 'polypeptide(L)'
;VTLRLRELTGEGDEQTGALPIDETYLVPVRIGSASIDVLHGSDVAYYVVKRSSAITVAAQLTDNWIEFPTLDKYSESSKDWNGLRAVTYEALIYIDEFVKTNTEGNPVNISSVMGVEQYLLLRIGDTNFEREQLQFDGSGSGSGFGKIPGRDAMKHLETGRWYHVACTYDQNTRTARIYVDGQIQSEVTGVGITTQNDKNCINLAMRALYDLWNTAPEGDKAQYEELGYDGLSEAYQFFIGRSYDDYRPLNGKIAEARVWSVARTPEQIWENMYEIENPENDPTLLGYWKCNDASGNTVKDYSMYGNDGVAKYDIIWPQGIEIPKLNENNE
;
A
#
# COMPACT_ATOMS: atom_id res chain seq x y z
N VAL A 1 -32.66 -2.44 9.69
CA VAL A 1 -32.93 -1.08 10.19
C VAL A 1 -32.80 -0.14 9.01
N THR A 2 -33.83 0.64 8.72
CA THR A 2 -33.86 1.59 7.62
C THR A 2 -33.80 2.99 8.23
N LEU A 3 -32.68 3.70 8.06
CA LEU A 3 -32.57 5.12 8.44
C LEU A 3 -32.88 5.98 7.23
N ARG A 4 -33.85 6.88 7.29
CA ARG A 4 -34.01 7.95 6.29
C ARG A 4 -33.24 9.16 6.79
N LEU A 5 -32.17 9.53 6.12
CA LEU A 5 -31.64 10.87 6.22
C LEU A 5 -32.63 11.77 5.45
N ARG A 6 -33.37 12.57 6.17
CA ARG A 6 -34.09 13.68 5.59
C ARG A 6 -33.14 14.87 5.58
N GLU A 7 -32.82 15.40 4.42
CA GLU A 7 -32.30 16.76 4.35
C GLU A 7 -33.28 17.66 5.11
N LEU A 8 -32.80 18.41 6.08
CA LEU A 8 -33.58 19.44 6.76
C LEU A 8 -33.80 20.60 5.77
N THR A 9 -34.73 20.40 4.86
CA THR A 9 -35.26 21.48 4.00
C THR A 9 -36.31 22.25 4.78
N GLY A 10 -35.94 23.07 5.73
CA GLY A 10 -36.72 24.20 6.24
C GLY A 10 -38.18 24.00 6.71
N GLU A 11 -38.73 22.79 6.67
CA GLU A 11 -40.13 22.50 7.07
C GLU A 11 -40.23 21.60 8.31
N GLY A 12 -39.17 21.50 9.10
CA GLY A 12 -39.24 21.03 10.47
C GLY A 12 -39.68 22.18 11.36
N ASP A 13 -40.18 21.89 12.55
CA ASP A 13 -40.55 22.91 13.53
C ASP A 13 -39.55 24.06 13.52
N GLU A 14 -39.96 25.21 13.00
CA GLU A 14 -39.14 26.39 12.81
C GLU A 14 -38.53 26.93 14.13
N GLN A 15 -39.01 26.44 15.28
CA GLN A 15 -38.53 26.88 16.59
C GLN A 15 -37.41 26.02 17.19
N THR A 16 -37.34 24.76 16.88
CA THR A 16 -36.40 23.87 17.53
C THR A 16 -35.46 23.14 16.58
N GLY A 17 -35.77 23.04 15.29
CA GLY A 17 -35.02 22.25 14.33
C GLY A 17 -34.97 20.75 14.67
N ALA A 18 -35.71 20.33 15.72
CA ALA A 18 -35.71 18.96 16.18
C ALA A 18 -36.65 18.12 15.31
N LEU A 19 -36.20 16.98 14.86
CA LEU A 19 -37.06 15.95 14.32
C LEU A 19 -37.97 15.43 15.45
N PRO A 20 -39.29 15.28 15.22
CA PRO A 20 -40.17 14.67 16.21
C PRO A 20 -39.64 13.27 16.57
N ILE A 21 -39.36 13.05 17.84
CA ILE A 21 -38.79 11.77 18.36
C ILE A 21 -39.76 10.61 18.18
N ASP A 22 -41.06 10.90 17.93
CA ASP A 22 -42.14 9.91 17.84
C ASP A 22 -42.31 9.28 16.46
N GLU A 23 -41.64 9.77 15.43
CA GLU A 23 -41.68 9.16 14.11
C GLU A 23 -40.48 8.22 13.90
N THR A 24 -40.74 6.93 13.98
CA THR A 24 -39.77 5.90 13.66
C THR A 24 -39.55 5.86 12.15
N TYR A 25 -38.59 6.58 11.66
CA TYR A 25 -38.16 6.45 10.27
C TYR A 25 -37.36 5.21 10.08
N LEU A 26 -37.90 4.21 9.42
CA LEU A 26 -37.15 3.03 8.98
C LEU A 26 -36.40 3.38 7.71
N VAL A 27 -35.11 3.59 7.82
CA VAL A 27 -34.24 3.72 6.65
C VAL A 27 -33.68 2.34 6.33
N PRO A 28 -33.90 1.80 5.12
CA PRO A 28 -33.18 0.58 4.74
C PRO A 28 -31.70 0.87 4.65
N VAL A 29 -30.98 0.48 5.70
CA VAL A 29 -29.53 0.39 5.63
C VAL A 29 -29.24 -0.93 4.97
N ARG A 30 -28.77 -0.93 3.72
CA ARG A 30 -28.05 -2.07 3.19
C ARG A 30 -26.74 -2.11 3.94
N ILE A 31 -26.66 -3.04 4.86
CA ILE A 31 -25.55 -3.23 5.77
C ILE A 31 -24.47 -4.03 5.03
N GLY A 32 -23.46 -3.31 4.52
CA GLY A 32 -22.11 -3.69 4.91
C GLY A 32 -21.88 -3.04 6.28
N SER A 33 -21.22 -3.73 7.17
CA SER A 33 -21.00 -3.37 8.57
C SER A 33 -20.92 -1.85 8.83
N ALA A 34 -22.00 -1.27 9.34
CA ALA A 34 -22.03 0.12 9.78
C ALA A 34 -22.39 0.15 11.26
N SER A 35 -21.55 0.76 12.08
CA SER A 35 -21.91 1.13 13.44
C SER A 35 -22.59 2.50 13.43
N ILE A 36 -23.64 2.65 14.21
CA ILE A 36 -24.34 3.92 14.40
C ILE A 36 -24.04 4.38 15.81
N ASP A 37 -23.26 5.44 15.96
CA ASP A 37 -23.10 6.12 17.22
C ASP A 37 -24.12 7.23 17.33
N VAL A 38 -24.98 7.18 18.35
CA VAL A 38 -25.93 8.25 18.67
C VAL A 38 -25.21 9.19 19.66
N LEU A 39 -24.85 10.37 19.19
CA LEU A 39 -24.33 11.41 20.06
C LEU A 39 -25.49 12.29 20.52
N HIS A 40 -25.78 12.30 21.81
CA HIS A 40 -26.67 13.27 22.43
C HIS A 40 -25.91 14.56 22.72
N GLY A 41 -26.12 15.58 21.90
CA GLY A 41 -25.90 16.98 22.29
C GLY A 41 -27.18 17.53 22.93
N SER A 42 -27.07 18.63 23.67
CA SER A 42 -28.15 19.14 24.55
C SER A 42 -29.49 19.41 23.87
N ASP A 43 -29.57 19.46 22.55
CA ASP A 43 -30.85 19.73 21.85
C ASP A 43 -30.89 19.14 20.42
N VAL A 44 -29.88 18.40 19.96
CA VAL A 44 -29.88 17.82 18.63
C VAL A 44 -29.23 16.44 18.69
N ALA A 45 -29.92 15.42 18.21
CA ALA A 45 -29.35 14.08 18.02
C ALA A 45 -28.62 14.03 16.67
N TYR A 46 -27.32 13.84 16.69
CA TYR A 46 -26.53 13.61 15.50
C TYR A 46 -26.33 12.11 15.30
N TYR A 47 -26.65 11.62 14.12
CA TYR A 47 -26.35 10.26 13.73
C TYR A 47 -25.06 10.26 12.90
N VAL A 48 -24.00 9.73 13.45
CA VAL A 48 -22.77 9.49 12.68
C VAL A 48 -22.84 8.08 12.14
N VAL A 49 -23.04 7.95 10.84
CA VAL A 49 -22.93 6.66 10.17
C VAL A 49 -21.45 6.43 9.89
N LYS A 50 -20.80 5.65 10.75
CA LYS A 50 -19.47 5.12 10.40
C LYS A 50 -19.66 4.03 9.35
N ARG A 51 -19.18 4.28 8.15
CA ARG A 51 -19.10 3.24 7.12
C ARG A 51 -17.81 2.46 7.37
N SER A 52 -17.92 1.16 7.58
CA SER A 52 -16.76 0.29 7.48
C SER A 52 -16.58 -0.17 6.03
N SER A 53 -15.36 -0.51 5.67
CA SER A 53 -15.09 -1.20 4.41
C SER A 53 -15.69 -2.60 4.44
N ALA A 54 -15.82 -3.23 3.28
CA ALA A 54 -16.22 -4.64 3.19
C ALA A 54 -15.08 -5.61 3.61
N ILE A 55 -13.89 -5.08 3.92
CA ILE A 55 -12.72 -5.87 4.27
C ILE A 55 -12.87 -6.36 5.72
N THR A 56 -12.90 -7.67 5.89
CA THR A 56 -13.10 -8.32 7.19
C THR A 56 -12.01 -9.33 7.54
N VAL A 57 -11.01 -9.50 6.66
CA VAL A 57 -9.88 -10.42 6.83
C VAL A 57 -8.59 -9.69 6.44
N ALA A 58 -7.51 -10.02 7.09
CA ALA A 58 -6.17 -9.52 6.77
C ALA A 58 -5.13 -10.61 6.95
N ALA A 59 -3.95 -10.42 6.37
CA ALA A 59 -2.77 -11.24 6.65
C ALA A 59 -1.96 -10.62 7.79
N GLN A 60 -1.64 -11.41 8.83
CA GLN A 60 -0.69 -11.03 9.88
C GLN A 60 0.73 -11.27 9.37
N LEU A 61 1.56 -10.23 9.34
CA LEU A 61 2.93 -10.28 8.84
C LEU A 61 3.99 -10.09 9.94
N THR A 62 3.65 -10.32 11.19
CA THR A 62 4.65 -10.32 12.28
C THR A 62 5.61 -11.47 12.06
N ASP A 63 6.91 -11.17 11.93
CA ASP A 63 7.98 -12.12 11.60
C ASP A 63 7.71 -12.92 10.31
N ASN A 64 6.92 -12.39 9.40
CA ASN A 64 6.52 -13.02 8.15
C ASN A 64 6.50 -12.01 7.00
N TRP A 65 6.55 -12.48 5.77
CA TRP A 65 6.49 -11.66 4.56
C TRP A 65 5.97 -12.46 3.38
N ILE A 66 5.64 -11.76 2.30
CA ILE A 66 5.14 -12.36 1.07
C ILE A 66 6.21 -12.23 -0.02
N GLU A 67 6.57 -13.36 -0.61
CA GLU A 67 7.48 -13.53 -1.75
C GLU A 67 6.67 -13.71 -3.03
N PHE A 68 7.27 -13.37 -4.17
CA PHE A 68 6.65 -13.47 -5.50
C PHE A 68 7.50 -14.29 -6.46
N PRO A 69 7.45 -15.62 -6.39
CA PRO A 69 8.32 -16.50 -7.19
C PRO A 69 8.20 -16.31 -8.71
N THR A 70 7.04 -15.83 -9.18
CA THR A 70 6.82 -15.49 -10.60
C THR A 70 7.63 -14.28 -11.06
N LEU A 71 7.96 -13.37 -10.13
CA LEU A 71 8.77 -12.17 -10.40
C LEU A 71 10.27 -12.42 -10.28
N ASP A 72 10.67 -13.57 -9.76
CA ASP A 72 12.09 -13.97 -9.61
C ASP A 72 12.65 -14.63 -10.87
N LYS A 73 11.78 -15.05 -11.78
CA LYS A 73 12.13 -15.72 -13.02
C LYS A 73 11.72 -14.89 -14.23
N TYR A 74 12.56 -14.88 -15.25
CA TYR A 74 12.21 -14.19 -16.49
C TYR A 74 11.06 -14.92 -17.21
N SER A 75 9.94 -14.24 -17.34
CA SER A 75 8.69 -14.76 -17.92
C SER A 75 7.88 -13.60 -18.50
N GLU A 76 6.77 -13.92 -19.17
CA GLU A 76 5.84 -12.87 -19.63
C GLU A 76 5.31 -12.04 -18.46
N SER A 77 4.98 -12.65 -17.32
CA SER A 77 4.51 -11.92 -16.12
C SER A 77 5.55 -10.97 -15.56
N SER A 78 6.83 -11.38 -15.48
CA SER A 78 7.89 -10.52 -14.94
C SER A 78 8.32 -9.41 -15.90
N LYS A 79 8.10 -9.57 -17.19
CA LYS A 79 8.39 -8.52 -18.19
C LYS A 79 7.58 -7.27 -17.94
N ASP A 80 6.29 -7.42 -17.64
CA ASP A 80 5.37 -6.30 -17.44
C ASP A 80 5.70 -5.48 -16.18
N TRP A 81 6.54 -6.02 -15.30
CA TRP A 81 7.06 -5.34 -14.10
C TRP A 81 8.36 -4.56 -14.35
N ASN A 82 8.85 -4.54 -15.59
CA ASN A 82 10.10 -3.91 -15.97
C ASN A 82 9.89 -2.94 -17.14
N GLY A 83 10.79 -1.98 -17.30
CA GLY A 83 10.70 -0.98 -18.35
C GLY A 83 9.61 0.07 -18.12
N LEU A 84 9.13 0.23 -16.89
CA LEU A 84 8.04 1.13 -16.55
C LEU A 84 8.47 2.61 -16.61
N ARG A 85 7.50 3.50 -16.77
CA ARG A 85 7.72 4.95 -16.74
C ARG A 85 7.16 5.60 -15.48
N ALA A 86 6.30 4.90 -14.79
CA ALA A 86 5.75 5.37 -13.53
C ALA A 86 5.36 4.16 -12.68
N VAL A 87 5.13 4.40 -11.41
CA VAL A 87 4.72 3.37 -10.45
C VAL A 87 3.86 3.98 -9.35
N THR A 88 2.92 3.18 -8.87
CA THR A 88 2.22 3.43 -7.60
C THR A 88 2.27 2.17 -6.75
N TYR A 89 2.59 2.34 -5.47
CA TYR A 89 2.37 1.34 -4.43
C TYR A 89 1.25 1.81 -3.52
N GLU A 90 0.34 0.92 -3.18
CA GLU A 90 -0.75 1.17 -2.23
C GLU A 90 -0.92 -0.03 -1.29
N ALA A 91 -1.19 0.23 -0.03
CA ALA A 91 -1.52 -0.81 0.94
C ALA A 91 -2.42 -0.30 2.05
N LEU A 92 -3.31 -1.17 2.55
CA LEU A 92 -3.99 -1.00 3.83
C LEU A 92 -3.21 -1.75 4.89
N ILE A 93 -2.63 -1.03 5.84
CA ILE A 93 -1.76 -1.57 6.86
C ILE A 93 -2.28 -1.27 8.27
N TYR A 94 -2.00 -2.17 9.19
CA TYR A 94 -2.20 -1.99 10.63
C TYR A 94 -0.90 -2.28 11.34
N ILE A 95 -0.43 -1.36 12.15
CA ILE A 95 0.85 -1.47 12.86
C ILE A 95 0.56 -1.96 14.27
N ASP A 96 1.00 -3.18 14.59
CA ASP A 96 0.91 -3.72 15.94
C ASP A 96 1.98 -3.10 16.85
N GLU A 97 3.21 -3.00 16.32
CA GLU A 97 4.34 -2.41 17.03
C GLU A 97 5.37 -1.88 16.01
N PHE A 98 5.98 -0.73 16.30
CA PHE A 98 7.17 -0.31 15.57
C PHE A 98 8.38 -1.14 16.02
N VAL A 99 9.04 -1.78 15.05
CA VAL A 99 10.15 -2.67 15.33
C VAL A 99 11.31 -1.88 15.94
N LYS A 100 11.77 -2.33 17.11
CA LYS A 100 12.85 -1.67 17.87
C LYS A 100 14.20 -2.36 17.70
N THR A 101 14.15 -3.67 17.58
CA THR A 101 15.34 -4.52 17.42
C THR A 101 15.02 -5.66 16.45
N ASN A 102 16.02 -6.11 15.73
CA ASN A 102 15.90 -7.33 14.95
C ASN A 102 16.03 -8.59 15.85
N THR A 103 15.96 -9.77 15.24
CA THR A 103 16.09 -11.06 15.93
C THR A 103 17.44 -11.25 16.62
N GLU A 104 18.47 -10.49 16.22
CA GLU A 104 19.80 -10.49 16.85
C GLU A 104 19.95 -9.43 17.95
N GLY A 105 18.89 -8.65 18.24
CA GLY A 105 18.90 -7.60 19.24
C GLY A 105 19.51 -6.27 18.77
N ASN A 106 19.80 -6.10 17.49
CA ASN A 106 20.33 -4.85 16.96
C ASN A 106 19.19 -3.82 16.77
N PRO A 107 19.44 -2.53 17.03
CA PRO A 107 18.44 -1.48 16.82
C PRO A 107 17.99 -1.44 15.34
N VAL A 108 16.69 -1.48 15.12
CA VAL A 108 16.05 -1.33 13.81
C VAL A 108 15.02 -0.21 13.89
N ASN A 109 15.16 0.78 13.03
CA ASN A 109 14.23 1.90 12.95
C ASN A 109 13.36 1.85 11.69
N ILE A 110 13.37 0.73 10.97
CA ILE A 110 12.73 0.59 9.67
C ILE A 110 11.78 -0.60 9.71
N SER A 111 10.55 -0.37 9.23
CA SER A 111 9.57 -1.41 8.91
C SER A 111 9.22 -1.29 7.44
N SER A 112 9.31 -2.38 6.69
CA SER A 112 9.06 -2.35 5.24
C SER A 112 7.61 -2.69 4.95
N VAL A 113 6.95 -1.86 4.13
CA VAL A 113 5.61 -2.14 3.65
C VAL A 113 5.67 -3.00 2.39
N MET A 114 6.29 -2.48 1.32
CA MET A 114 6.44 -3.21 0.05
C MET A 114 7.45 -2.56 -0.87
N GLY A 115 8.02 -3.35 -1.76
CA GLY A 115 8.92 -2.85 -2.80
C GLY A 115 10.20 -3.66 -2.93
N VAL A 116 11.20 -3.07 -3.59
CA VAL A 116 12.53 -3.62 -3.82
C VAL A 116 13.54 -2.82 -3.01
N GLU A 117 14.25 -3.49 -2.13
CA GLU A 117 15.29 -2.87 -1.30
C GLU A 117 16.39 -2.23 -2.16
N GLN A 118 16.93 -1.12 -1.69
CA GLN A 118 17.93 -0.30 -2.39
C GLN A 118 17.47 0.26 -3.75
N TYR A 119 16.20 0.10 -4.08
CA TYR A 119 15.67 0.59 -5.35
C TYR A 119 14.41 1.44 -5.17
N LEU A 120 13.26 0.82 -5.05
CA LEU A 120 11.99 1.49 -4.77
C LEU A 120 11.27 0.77 -3.63
N LEU A 121 11.22 1.38 -2.47
CA LEU A 121 10.69 0.79 -1.26
C LEU A 121 9.78 1.76 -0.52
N LEU A 122 8.54 1.35 -0.28
CA LEU A 122 7.65 1.99 0.68
C LEU A 122 7.91 1.39 2.06
N ARG A 123 8.32 2.24 3.01
CA ARG A 123 8.73 1.82 4.35
C ARG A 123 8.34 2.83 5.42
N ILE A 124 8.49 2.47 6.67
CA ILE A 124 8.22 3.29 7.83
C ILE A 124 9.51 3.42 8.63
N GLY A 125 9.92 4.66 8.92
CA GLY A 125 11.15 4.95 9.65
C GLY A 125 12.45 4.75 8.84
N ASP A 126 13.55 5.22 9.40
CA ASP A 126 14.93 5.00 8.93
C ASP A 126 15.93 5.49 9.99
N THR A 127 17.23 5.28 9.77
CA THR A 127 18.31 5.69 10.67
C THR A 127 18.30 7.18 10.99
N ASN A 128 17.91 8.03 10.03
CA ASN A 128 17.87 9.51 10.16
C ASN A 128 16.45 10.06 10.22
N PHE A 129 15.45 9.22 10.40
CA PHE A 129 14.04 9.60 10.44
C PHE A 129 13.39 9.01 11.68
N GLU A 130 12.28 9.59 12.07
CA GLU A 130 11.50 9.08 13.16
C GLU A 130 10.87 7.73 12.76
N ARG A 131 10.79 6.85 13.72
CA ARG A 131 10.32 5.47 13.54
C ARG A 131 8.89 5.41 13.00
N GLU A 132 8.11 6.40 13.26
CA GLU A 132 6.69 6.52 12.93
C GLU A 132 6.42 7.18 11.57
N GLN A 133 7.48 7.62 10.85
CA GLN A 133 7.32 8.32 9.58
C GLN A 133 7.29 7.37 8.39
N LEU A 134 6.23 7.48 7.56
CA LEU A 134 6.18 6.80 6.28
C LEU A 134 7.19 7.41 5.30
N GLN A 135 7.87 6.56 4.56
CA GLN A 135 8.87 6.95 3.58
C GLN A 135 8.73 6.20 2.27
N PHE A 136 9.04 6.87 1.19
CA PHE A 136 9.28 6.25 -0.10
C PHE A 136 10.76 6.42 -0.45
N ASP A 137 11.51 5.36 -0.32
CA ASP A 137 12.94 5.34 -0.62
C ASP A 137 13.19 4.81 -2.02
N GLY A 138 13.95 5.57 -2.79
CA GLY A 138 14.39 5.22 -4.14
C GLY A 138 15.90 5.30 -4.27
N SER A 139 16.63 4.91 -3.26
CA SER A 139 18.08 4.98 -3.23
C SER A 139 18.73 3.80 -3.96
N GLY A 140 18.96 3.93 -5.24
CA GLY A 140 20.11 3.24 -5.83
C GLY A 140 21.40 3.86 -5.28
N SER A 141 22.45 3.09 -5.11
CA SER A 141 23.75 3.56 -4.60
C SER A 141 24.26 4.73 -5.45
N GLY A 142 24.25 5.92 -4.88
CA GLY A 142 24.84 7.13 -5.48
C GLY A 142 23.88 8.02 -6.26
N SER A 143 22.61 7.82 -6.20
CA SER A 143 21.71 8.48 -7.11
C SER A 143 20.57 9.25 -6.46
N GLY A 144 20.25 10.28 -7.12
CA GLY A 144 19.40 11.37 -6.77
C GLY A 144 17.91 11.11 -6.55
N PHE A 145 17.46 9.90 -6.34
CA PHE A 145 16.19 9.64 -5.70
C PHE A 145 16.43 9.62 -4.19
N GLY A 146 16.80 10.74 -3.67
CA GLY A 146 17.00 10.90 -2.23
C GLY A 146 15.74 10.48 -1.49
N LYS A 147 15.89 10.01 -0.27
CA LYS A 147 14.81 9.87 0.69
C LYS A 147 13.92 11.09 0.56
N ILE A 148 12.65 10.87 0.24
CA ILE A 148 11.71 11.98 0.09
C ILE A 148 11.63 12.65 1.46
N PRO A 149 12.24 13.83 1.65
CA PRO A 149 12.25 14.46 2.96
C PRO A 149 10.95 15.21 3.14
N GLY A 150 10.04 14.65 3.86
CA GLY A 150 8.84 15.33 4.31
C GLY A 150 8.79 15.33 5.82
N ARG A 151 9.81 15.88 6.47
CA ARG A 151 9.96 15.78 7.93
C ARG A 151 8.84 16.45 8.70
N ASP A 152 8.38 17.60 8.24
CA ASP A 152 7.46 18.44 9.03
C ASP A 152 6.02 18.37 8.54
N ALA A 153 5.76 17.75 7.41
CA ALA A 153 4.44 17.64 6.79
C ALA A 153 3.84 16.24 6.86
N MET A 154 4.63 15.22 7.24
CA MET A 154 4.14 13.84 7.26
C MET A 154 3.45 13.55 8.58
N LYS A 155 2.22 13.09 8.48
CA LYS A 155 1.50 12.52 9.61
C LYS A 155 2.31 11.37 10.17
N HIS A 156 2.59 11.41 11.47
CA HIS A 156 3.17 10.28 12.17
C HIS A 156 2.12 9.17 12.26
N LEU A 157 2.54 7.97 11.91
CA LEU A 157 1.72 6.79 12.07
C LEU A 157 1.71 6.37 13.54
N GLU A 158 0.63 5.77 13.97
CA GLU A 158 0.43 5.25 15.34
C GLU A 158 0.18 3.76 15.28
N THR A 159 0.48 3.05 16.34
CA THR A 159 0.08 1.65 16.50
C THR A 159 -1.42 1.55 16.79
N GLY A 160 -2.01 0.41 16.49
CA GLY A 160 -3.38 0.11 16.89
C GLY A 160 -4.46 0.66 15.96
N ARG A 161 -4.12 1.16 14.75
CA ARG A 161 -5.11 1.59 13.77
C ARG A 161 -4.72 1.23 12.33
N TRP A 162 -5.72 1.18 11.47
CA TRP A 162 -5.54 1.02 10.03
C TRP A 162 -5.18 2.35 9.37
N TYR A 163 -4.31 2.25 8.38
CA TYR A 163 -3.95 3.33 7.48
C TYR A 163 -3.98 2.84 6.04
N HIS A 164 -4.50 3.66 5.14
CA HIS A 164 -4.17 3.55 3.74
C HIS A 164 -2.86 4.30 3.51
N VAL A 165 -1.85 3.62 3.02
CA VAL A 165 -0.55 4.22 2.68
C VAL A 165 -0.28 4.02 1.20
N ALA A 166 0.23 5.06 0.54
CA ALA A 166 0.59 4.97 -0.86
C ALA A 166 1.80 5.85 -1.20
N CYS A 167 2.44 5.49 -2.30
CA CYS A 167 3.44 6.34 -2.93
C CYS A 167 3.33 6.26 -4.45
N THR A 168 3.66 7.34 -5.12
CA THR A 168 3.72 7.41 -6.58
C THR A 168 5.05 7.96 -7.03
N TYR A 169 5.56 7.48 -8.17
CA TYR A 169 6.66 8.08 -8.87
C TYR A 169 6.38 8.10 -10.38
N ASP A 170 6.61 9.24 -11.00
CA ASP A 170 6.53 9.43 -12.45
C ASP A 170 7.89 9.90 -12.98
N GLN A 171 8.52 9.07 -13.80
CA GLN A 171 9.82 9.33 -14.42
C GLN A 171 9.77 10.49 -15.41
N ASN A 172 8.64 10.71 -16.07
CA ASN A 172 8.52 11.76 -17.10
C ASN A 172 8.44 13.15 -16.45
N THR A 173 7.69 13.28 -15.37
CA THR A 173 7.59 14.53 -14.60
C THR A 173 8.66 14.64 -13.52
N ARG A 174 9.33 13.53 -13.20
CA ARG A 174 10.30 13.39 -12.13
C ARG A 174 9.71 13.79 -10.78
N THR A 175 8.47 13.37 -10.54
CA THR A 175 7.71 13.70 -9.34
C THR A 175 7.44 12.45 -8.52
N ALA A 176 7.74 12.54 -7.23
CA ALA A 176 7.40 11.51 -6.26
C ALA A 176 6.45 12.06 -5.21
N ARG A 177 5.45 11.26 -4.78
CA ARG A 177 4.49 11.62 -3.74
C ARG A 177 4.33 10.49 -2.74
N ILE A 178 4.01 10.88 -1.51
CA ILE A 178 3.60 9.97 -0.43
C ILE A 178 2.21 10.38 0.04
N TYR A 179 1.39 9.38 0.33
CA TYR A 179 0.02 9.56 0.81
C TYR A 179 -0.20 8.75 2.08
N VAL A 180 -0.94 9.32 3.00
CA VAL A 180 -1.54 8.63 4.15
C VAL A 180 -3.01 8.94 4.18
N ASP A 181 -3.83 7.90 4.26
CA ASP A 181 -5.29 8.03 4.30
C ASP A 181 -5.83 8.86 3.10
N GLY A 182 -5.28 8.61 1.90
CA GLY A 182 -5.64 9.27 0.65
C GLY A 182 -5.14 10.71 0.51
N GLN A 183 -4.50 11.28 1.53
CA GLN A 183 -4.01 12.66 1.54
C GLN A 183 -2.52 12.74 1.23
N ILE A 184 -2.13 13.67 0.35
CA ILE A 184 -0.72 13.93 0.08
C ILE A 184 -0.03 14.43 1.35
N GLN A 185 1.02 13.72 1.76
CA GLN A 185 1.86 14.08 2.89
C GLN A 185 3.18 14.72 2.45
N SER A 186 3.67 14.34 1.28
CA SER A 186 4.89 14.87 0.70
C SER A 186 4.84 14.81 -0.82
N GLU A 187 5.35 15.83 -1.46
CA GLU A 187 5.60 15.87 -2.90
C GLU A 187 7.00 16.43 -3.16
N VAL A 188 7.77 15.75 -3.99
CA VAL A 188 9.10 16.19 -4.42
C VAL A 188 9.18 16.09 -5.92
N THR A 189 9.65 17.18 -6.56
CA THR A 189 9.87 17.26 -8.00
C THR A 189 11.36 17.32 -8.35
N GLY A 190 11.72 17.01 -9.58
CA GLY A 190 13.10 17.00 -10.03
C GLY A 190 13.91 15.78 -9.57
N VAL A 191 13.27 14.82 -8.93
CA VAL A 191 13.93 13.57 -8.50
C VAL A 191 14.05 12.61 -9.69
N GLY A 192 15.16 11.91 -9.77
CA GLY A 192 15.41 10.92 -10.81
C GLY A 192 15.86 9.60 -10.20
N ILE A 193 15.32 8.51 -10.69
CA ILE A 193 15.89 7.20 -10.43
C ILE A 193 17.13 7.07 -11.30
N THR A 194 18.28 6.91 -10.69
CA THR A 194 19.49 6.50 -11.37
C THR A 194 19.87 5.14 -10.83
N THR A 195 19.50 4.10 -11.52
CA THR A 195 19.98 2.77 -11.21
C THR A 195 21.12 2.41 -12.14
N GLN A 196 21.92 1.43 -11.75
CA GLN A 196 22.98 0.91 -12.60
C GLN A 196 22.47 0.39 -13.94
N ASN A 197 21.16 0.05 -14.01
CA ASN A 197 20.50 -0.52 -15.17
C ASN A 197 19.46 0.38 -15.78
N ASP A 198 19.40 1.63 -15.34
CA ASP A 198 18.31 2.49 -15.72
C ASP A 198 18.64 3.24 -17.01
N LYS A 199 18.21 2.69 -18.09
CA LYS A 199 18.07 3.46 -19.35
C LYS A 199 16.82 4.33 -19.29
N ASN A 200 16.59 5.03 -18.17
CA ASN A 200 15.43 5.87 -17.87
C ASN A 200 14.10 5.10 -17.73
N CYS A 201 14.13 3.95 -17.11
CA CYS A 201 12.92 3.19 -16.80
C CYS A 201 12.98 2.59 -15.37
N ILE A 202 11.83 2.17 -14.88
CA ILE A 202 11.66 1.51 -13.59
C ILE A 202 11.59 0.01 -13.82
N ASN A 203 12.38 -0.75 -13.06
CA ASN A 203 12.38 -2.21 -13.10
C ASN A 203 12.04 -2.73 -11.70
N LEU A 204 10.88 -3.36 -11.53
CA LEU A 204 10.44 -3.91 -10.24
C LEU A 204 10.73 -5.40 -10.09
N ALA A 205 10.77 -6.15 -11.20
CA ALA A 205 11.19 -7.55 -11.21
C ALA A 205 12.68 -7.68 -11.60
N MET A 206 13.54 -7.01 -10.84
CA MET A 206 14.99 -6.95 -11.13
C MET A 206 15.64 -8.33 -11.01
N ARG A 207 15.17 -9.18 -10.08
CA ARG A 207 15.63 -10.55 -9.94
C ARG A 207 15.44 -11.35 -11.22
N ALA A 208 14.31 -11.15 -11.93
CA ALA A 208 14.07 -11.81 -13.21
C ALA A 208 15.04 -11.36 -14.31
N LEU A 209 15.46 -10.09 -14.31
CA LEU A 209 16.46 -9.59 -15.25
C LEU A 209 17.84 -10.19 -14.97
N TYR A 210 18.18 -10.32 -13.67
CA TYR A 210 19.39 -11.06 -13.26
C TYR A 210 19.32 -12.54 -13.66
N ASP A 211 18.19 -13.21 -13.45
CA ASP A 211 17.96 -14.60 -13.85
C ASP A 211 18.13 -14.79 -15.36
N LEU A 212 17.61 -13.84 -16.16
CA LEU A 212 17.76 -13.85 -17.61
C LEU A 212 19.23 -13.81 -18.03
N TRP A 213 20.03 -12.91 -17.48
CA TRP A 213 21.45 -12.83 -17.75
C TRP A 213 22.21 -14.07 -17.23
N ASN A 214 21.94 -14.47 -15.98
CA ASN A 214 22.66 -15.55 -15.31
C ASN A 214 22.47 -16.92 -16.00
N THR A 215 21.26 -17.15 -16.56
CA THR A 215 20.91 -18.40 -17.23
C THR A 215 21.11 -18.37 -18.75
N ALA A 216 21.45 -17.22 -19.31
CA ALA A 216 21.68 -17.08 -20.75
C ALA A 216 22.88 -17.90 -21.23
N PRO A 217 22.81 -18.43 -22.48
CA PRO A 217 23.99 -18.99 -23.13
C PRO A 217 25.13 -17.96 -23.18
N GLU A 218 26.37 -18.43 -23.09
CA GLU A 218 27.56 -17.55 -23.03
C GLU A 218 27.61 -16.55 -24.22
N GLY A 219 27.16 -16.99 -25.40
CA GLY A 219 27.14 -16.12 -26.61
C GLY A 219 26.10 -15.00 -26.54
N ASP A 220 25.13 -15.09 -25.66
CA ASP A 220 24.03 -14.13 -25.55
C ASP A 220 24.22 -13.17 -24.36
N LYS A 221 25.14 -13.46 -23.46
CA LYS A 221 25.35 -12.65 -22.23
C LYS A 221 25.69 -11.20 -22.50
N ALA A 222 26.53 -10.95 -23.51
CA ALA A 222 26.99 -9.61 -23.85
C ALA A 222 25.84 -8.59 -24.10
N GLN A 223 24.73 -9.03 -24.70
CA GLN A 223 23.57 -8.16 -24.91
C GLN A 223 22.89 -7.76 -23.59
N TYR A 224 22.87 -8.64 -22.60
CA TYR A 224 22.29 -8.36 -21.27
C TYR A 224 23.24 -7.55 -20.40
N GLU A 225 24.55 -7.72 -20.59
CA GLU A 225 25.59 -6.89 -19.95
C GLU A 225 25.55 -5.46 -20.45
N GLU A 226 25.29 -5.24 -21.75
CA GLU A 226 25.03 -3.89 -22.30
C GLU A 226 23.79 -3.23 -21.67
N LEU A 227 22.84 -4.04 -21.20
CA LEU A 227 21.67 -3.59 -20.46
C LEU A 227 21.96 -3.43 -18.96
N GLY A 228 23.13 -3.88 -18.50
CA GLY A 228 23.57 -3.81 -17.10
C GLY A 228 22.93 -4.85 -16.19
N TYR A 229 22.44 -5.97 -16.74
CA TYR A 229 21.80 -7.01 -15.94
C TYR A 229 22.80 -7.82 -15.11
N ASP A 230 24.06 -7.83 -15.51
CA ASP A 230 25.20 -8.38 -14.75
C ASP A 230 25.49 -7.63 -13.44
N GLY A 231 25.10 -6.36 -13.37
CA GLY A 231 25.18 -5.53 -12.16
C GLY A 231 24.06 -5.77 -11.16
N LEU A 232 23.05 -6.58 -11.52
CA LEU A 232 21.98 -6.99 -10.60
C LEU A 232 22.40 -8.16 -9.71
N SER A 233 21.60 -8.46 -8.70
CA SER A 233 21.87 -9.60 -7.81
C SER A 233 20.58 -10.31 -7.42
N GLU A 234 20.75 -11.48 -6.84
CA GLU A 234 19.64 -12.24 -6.27
C GLU A 234 18.88 -11.51 -5.16
N ALA A 235 19.49 -10.49 -4.54
CA ALA A 235 18.90 -9.74 -3.45
C ALA A 235 17.83 -8.72 -3.90
N TYR A 236 17.78 -8.38 -5.19
CA TYR A 236 16.82 -7.39 -5.69
C TYR A 236 15.45 -8.02 -5.98
N GLN A 237 14.84 -8.56 -4.94
CA GLN A 237 13.49 -9.14 -5.00
C GLN A 237 12.44 -8.13 -4.55
N PHE A 238 11.24 -8.26 -5.13
CA PHE A 238 10.07 -7.55 -4.65
C PHE A 238 9.42 -8.32 -3.51
N PHE A 239 9.15 -7.63 -2.40
CA PHE A 239 8.49 -8.20 -1.23
C PHE A 239 7.33 -7.34 -0.74
N ILE A 240 6.41 -7.94 -0.01
CA ILE A 240 5.49 -7.27 0.88
C ILE A 240 5.83 -7.67 2.32
N GLY A 241 5.95 -6.68 3.21
CA GLY A 241 6.24 -6.91 4.62
C GLY A 241 7.71 -7.10 4.98
N ARG A 242 8.62 -6.97 4.02
CA ARG A 242 10.05 -7.17 4.23
C ARG A 242 10.90 -6.30 3.32
N SER A 243 12.12 -5.98 3.77
CA SER A 243 13.26 -5.61 2.94
C SER A 243 14.54 -6.09 3.62
N TYR A 244 15.60 -6.35 2.89
CA TYR A 244 16.78 -7.04 3.37
C TYR A 244 16.47 -8.40 4.05
N ASP A 245 17.48 -9.14 4.40
CA ASP A 245 17.33 -10.33 5.22
C ASP A 245 16.47 -10.01 6.44
N ASP A 246 15.71 -10.74 7.07
CA ASP A 246 14.80 -10.65 8.23
C ASP A 246 14.83 -9.36 9.11
N TYR A 247 15.53 -8.33 8.71
CA TYR A 247 15.87 -7.17 9.52
C TYR A 247 14.79 -6.09 9.62
N ARG A 248 13.79 -6.10 8.75
CA ARG A 248 12.89 -4.95 8.59
C ARG A 248 11.44 -5.38 8.34
N PRO A 249 10.90 -6.27 9.18
CA PRO A 249 9.52 -6.74 8.99
C PRO A 249 8.51 -5.60 9.23
N LEU A 250 7.32 -5.77 8.64
CA LEU A 250 6.17 -4.93 8.94
C LEU A 250 5.59 -5.36 10.27
N ASN A 251 5.91 -5.61 11.27
CA ASN A 251 5.24 -6.05 12.51
C ASN A 251 3.78 -5.56 12.62
N GLY A 252 2.89 -6.21 11.91
CA GLY A 252 1.51 -5.76 11.76
C GLY A 252 0.69 -6.61 10.81
N LYS A 253 -0.38 -6.02 10.27
CA LYS A 253 -1.30 -6.66 9.33
C LYS A 253 -1.36 -5.89 8.03
N ILE A 254 -1.65 -6.62 6.97
CA ILE A 254 -1.96 -6.03 5.67
C ILE A 254 -3.30 -6.58 5.17
N ALA A 255 -4.17 -5.70 4.71
CA ALA A 255 -5.49 -6.08 4.24
C ALA A 255 -5.63 -5.96 2.73
N GLU A 256 -4.92 -5.07 2.11
CA GLU A 256 -4.81 -4.92 0.66
C GLU A 256 -3.44 -4.39 0.29
N ALA A 257 -2.90 -4.88 -0.82
CA ALA A 257 -1.68 -4.34 -1.42
C ALA A 257 -1.82 -4.29 -2.94
N ARG A 258 -1.30 -3.24 -3.56
CA ARG A 258 -1.44 -2.99 -5.00
C ARG A 258 -0.18 -2.39 -5.57
N VAL A 259 0.12 -2.77 -6.81
CA VAL A 259 1.18 -2.18 -7.61
C VAL A 259 0.62 -1.80 -8.97
N TRP A 260 0.89 -0.57 -9.39
CA TRP A 260 0.45 -0.01 -10.66
C TRP A 260 1.64 0.41 -11.51
N SER A 261 1.52 0.28 -12.83
CA SER A 261 2.51 0.77 -13.81
C SER A 261 2.36 2.24 -14.18
N VAL A 262 1.51 2.96 -13.46
CA VAL A 262 1.21 4.38 -13.63
C VAL A 262 1.34 5.12 -12.29
N ALA A 263 1.60 6.43 -12.34
CA ALA A 263 1.46 7.30 -11.18
C ALA A 263 -0.01 7.71 -11.06
N ARG A 264 -0.73 7.11 -10.11
CA ARG A 264 -2.14 7.42 -9.86
C ARG A 264 -2.31 8.84 -9.35
N THR A 265 -3.42 9.47 -9.72
CA THR A 265 -3.76 10.80 -9.22
C THR A 265 -4.26 10.74 -7.78
N PRO A 266 -4.23 11.86 -7.04
CA PRO A 266 -4.79 11.91 -5.68
C PRO A 266 -6.26 11.46 -5.61
N GLU A 267 -7.05 11.82 -6.60
CA GLU A 267 -8.47 11.44 -6.71
C GLU A 267 -8.62 9.93 -6.88
N GLN A 268 -7.84 9.32 -7.78
CA GLN A 268 -7.85 7.87 -7.98
C GLN A 268 -7.45 7.11 -6.71
N ILE A 269 -6.44 7.60 -5.98
CA ILE A 269 -6.01 7.00 -4.71
C ILE A 269 -7.12 7.11 -3.67
N TRP A 270 -7.73 8.30 -3.54
CA TRP A 270 -8.81 8.54 -2.59
C TRP A 270 -10.03 7.68 -2.86
N GLU A 271 -10.51 7.67 -4.10
CA GLU A 271 -11.74 6.97 -4.49
C GLU A 271 -11.63 5.45 -4.32
N ASN A 272 -10.43 4.90 -4.50
CA ASN A 272 -10.20 3.47 -4.52
C ASN A 272 -9.45 2.93 -3.29
N MET A 273 -9.32 3.69 -2.21
CA MET A 273 -8.54 3.26 -1.03
C MET A 273 -8.90 1.85 -0.52
N TYR A 274 -10.19 1.48 -0.61
CA TYR A 274 -10.68 0.26 0.02
C TYR A 274 -11.06 -0.86 -0.96
N GLU A 275 -11.15 -0.58 -2.24
CA GLU A 275 -11.54 -1.57 -3.25
C GLU A 275 -11.22 -1.08 -4.66
N ILE A 276 -10.81 -2.01 -5.52
CA ILE A 276 -10.70 -1.81 -6.97
C ILE A 276 -11.82 -2.63 -7.63
N GLU A 277 -12.65 -1.96 -8.41
CA GLU A 277 -13.69 -2.64 -9.21
C GLU A 277 -13.07 -3.24 -10.47
N ASN A 278 -13.42 -4.50 -10.77
CA ASN A 278 -12.98 -5.24 -11.97
C ASN A 278 -11.46 -5.20 -12.19
N PRO A 279 -10.64 -5.55 -11.19
CA PRO A 279 -9.19 -5.42 -11.23
C PRO A 279 -8.54 -6.21 -12.39
N GLU A 280 -9.17 -7.29 -12.84
CA GLU A 280 -8.73 -8.13 -13.95
C GLU A 280 -8.86 -7.45 -15.32
N ASN A 281 -9.48 -6.28 -15.40
CA ASN A 281 -9.66 -5.54 -16.65
C ASN A 281 -8.74 -4.31 -16.76
N ASP A 282 -7.94 -4.00 -15.75
CA ASP A 282 -7.04 -2.86 -15.76
C ASP A 282 -5.59 -3.29 -16.05
N PRO A 283 -5.09 -3.07 -17.28
CA PRO A 283 -3.73 -3.46 -17.64
C PRO A 283 -2.64 -2.65 -16.92
N THR A 284 -2.98 -1.58 -16.24
CA THR A 284 -2.03 -0.80 -15.46
C THR A 284 -1.86 -1.31 -14.02
N LEU A 285 -2.76 -2.16 -13.55
CA LEU A 285 -2.71 -2.82 -12.25
C LEU A 285 -1.84 -4.09 -12.33
N LEU A 286 -0.58 -3.98 -12.00
CA LEU A 286 0.41 -5.06 -12.12
C LEU A 286 0.22 -6.17 -11.07
N GLY A 287 -0.32 -5.84 -9.92
CA GLY A 287 -0.62 -6.80 -8.86
C GLY A 287 -1.64 -6.23 -7.88
N TYR A 288 -2.57 -7.08 -7.43
CA TYR A 288 -3.58 -6.75 -6.44
C TYR A 288 -3.85 -7.92 -5.50
N TRP A 289 -3.37 -7.81 -4.31
CA TRP A 289 -3.50 -8.83 -3.28
C TRP A 289 -4.45 -8.35 -2.18
N LYS A 290 -5.65 -8.94 -2.12
CA LYS A 290 -6.67 -8.60 -1.12
C LYS A 290 -6.33 -9.12 0.27
N CYS A 291 -5.35 -9.99 0.40
CA CYS A 291 -4.93 -10.59 1.67
C CYS A 291 -6.11 -11.15 2.49
N ASN A 292 -7.08 -11.74 1.81
CA ASN A 292 -8.33 -12.25 2.40
C ASN A 292 -8.56 -13.73 2.14
N ASP A 293 -7.51 -14.48 1.79
CA ASP A 293 -7.59 -15.89 1.43
C ASP A 293 -8.03 -16.78 2.61
N ALA A 294 -7.87 -16.29 3.83
CA ALA A 294 -8.38 -16.87 5.08
C ALA A 294 -7.82 -18.27 5.43
N SER A 295 -6.94 -18.82 4.62
CA SER A 295 -6.27 -20.08 4.86
C SER A 295 -5.04 -20.29 3.98
N GLY A 296 -4.09 -21.11 4.43
CA GLY A 296 -2.86 -21.40 3.70
C GLY A 296 -1.90 -20.22 3.65
N ASN A 297 -0.89 -20.33 2.79
CA ASN A 297 0.21 -19.37 2.66
C ASN A 297 0.23 -18.67 1.30
N THR A 298 -0.68 -19.00 0.40
CA THR A 298 -0.83 -18.31 -0.88
C THR A 298 -1.69 -17.08 -0.70
N VAL A 299 -1.22 -15.96 -1.22
CA VAL A 299 -1.94 -14.69 -1.27
C VAL A 299 -2.28 -14.41 -2.73
N LYS A 300 -3.55 -14.54 -3.07
CA LYS A 300 -4.01 -14.49 -4.45
C LYS A 300 -3.86 -13.10 -5.06
N ASP A 301 -3.33 -13.05 -6.27
CA ASP A 301 -3.36 -11.87 -7.14
C ASP A 301 -4.68 -11.79 -7.90
N TYR A 302 -5.40 -10.68 -7.74
CA TYR A 302 -6.67 -10.39 -8.43
C TYR A 302 -6.49 -9.53 -9.68
N SER A 303 -5.26 -9.15 -10.04
CA SER A 303 -4.95 -8.49 -11.30
C SER A 303 -5.03 -9.49 -12.47
N MET A 304 -4.93 -8.99 -13.69
CA MET A 304 -4.89 -9.86 -14.88
C MET A 304 -3.58 -10.65 -15.01
N TYR A 305 -2.54 -10.34 -14.23
CA TYR A 305 -1.21 -10.92 -14.37
C TYR A 305 -0.99 -12.20 -13.57
N GLY A 306 -1.79 -12.44 -12.52
CA GLY A 306 -1.77 -13.68 -11.76
C GLY A 306 -0.46 -13.95 -11.02
N ASN A 307 0.18 -12.92 -10.50
CA ASN A 307 1.40 -13.03 -9.69
C ASN A 307 1.03 -13.30 -8.22
N ASP A 308 0.57 -14.52 -7.94
CA ASP A 308 0.24 -14.94 -6.58
C ASP A 308 1.47 -14.82 -5.66
N GLY A 309 1.25 -14.23 -4.49
CA GLY A 309 2.24 -14.17 -3.44
C GLY A 309 2.27 -15.46 -2.63
N VAL A 310 3.43 -15.76 -2.07
CA VAL A 310 3.62 -16.90 -1.14
C VAL A 310 4.26 -16.38 0.12
N ALA A 311 3.58 -16.56 1.23
CA ALA A 311 4.17 -16.21 2.53
C ALA A 311 5.29 -17.16 2.91
N LYS A 312 6.30 -16.65 3.56
CA LYS A 312 7.47 -17.43 3.98
C LYS A 312 7.13 -18.49 5.00
N TYR A 313 6.26 -18.13 5.94
CA TYR A 313 5.78 -19.00 7.01
C TYR A 313 4.27 -19.04 7.01
N ASP A 314 3.69 -19.87 7.87
CA ASP A 314 2.23 -19.97 7.99
C ASP A 314 1.62 -18.60 8.34
N ILE A 315 0.69 -18.15 7.52
CA ILE A 315 -0.04 -16.90 7.76
C ILE A 315 -1.13 -17.13 8.79
N ILE A 316 -1.17 -16.25 9.78
CA ILE A 316 -2.34 -16.08 10.62
C ILE A 316 -3.28 -15.12 9.88
N TRP A 317 -4.55 -15.50 9.77
CA TRP A 317 -5.59 -14.73 9.11
C TRP A 317 -6.58 -14.18 10.14
N PRO A 318 -6.35 -13.01 10.75
CA PRO A 318 -7.34 -12.36 11.59
C PRO A 318 -8.63 -12.12 10.83
N GLN A 319 -9.76 -12.53 11.40
CA GLN A 319 -11.09 -12.37 10.84
C GLN A 319 -11.94 -11.42 11.68
N GLY A 320 -12.98 -10.87 11.07
CA GLY A 320 -13.86 -9.91 11.75
C GLY A 320 -13.17 -8.58 12.02
N ILE A 321 -12.12 -8.25 11.28
CA ILE A 321 -11.49 -6.93 11.37
C ILE A 321 -12.45 -5.86 10.86
N GLU A 322 -12.33 -4.66 11.41
CA GLU A 322 -13.08 -3.49 10.97
C GLU A 322 -12.11 -2.42 10.50
N ILE A 323 -12.25 -2.01 9.24
CA ILE A 323 -11.49 -0.89 8.67
C ILE A 323 -12.49 0.25 8.39
N PRO A 324 -12.46 1.32 9.20
CA PRO A 324 -13.36 2.45 9.00
C PRO A 324 -13.09 3.12 7.64
N LYS A 325 -14.14 3.39 6.86
CA LYS A 325 -14.01 4.25 5.68
C LYS A 325 -13.89 5.71 6.13
N LEU A 326 -12.87 6.37 5.61
CA LEU A 326 -12.73 7.81 5.78
C LEU A 326 -13.77 8.53 4.91
N ASN A 327 -14.30 9.62 5.41
CA ASN A 327 -15.19 10.50 4.65
C ASN A 327 -14.42 11.77 4.29
N GLU A 328 -14.76 12.41 3.18
CA GLU A 328 -14.14 13.67 2.72
C GLU A 328 -14.14 14.82 3.75
N ASN A 329 -14.95 14.69 4.79
CA ASN A 329 -15.15 15.72 5.83
C ASN A 329 -14.51 15.37 7.18
N ASN A 330 -13.70 14.34 7.28
CA ASN A 330 -12.96 14.03 8.50
C ASN A 330 -11.57 14.68 8.44
N GLU A 331 -11.51 15.99 8.72
CA GLU A 331 -10.30 16.65 9.16
C GLU A 331 -9.99 16.29 10.63
#